data_abe0b52fef2e6f731ce824e6f3e2085b
#
_entry.id   abe0b52fef2e6f731ce824e6f3e2085b
#
_cell.length_a   1.000
_cell.length_b   1.000
_cell.length_c   1.000
_cell.angle_alpha   90.00
_cell.angle_beta   90.00
_cell.angle_gamma   90.00
#
_symmetry.space_group_name_H-M   'P 1'
#
loop_
_entity.id
_entity.type
_entity.pdbx_description
1 polymer ?
#
loop_
_entity_poly.entity_id
_entity_poly.type
_entity_poly.pdbx_seq_one_letter_code
_entity_poly.pdbx_strand_id
1 'polypeptide(L)'
;MTRVLCRLSDIGDGDAKLFDNIGGRKNHPELFIVRQGEDVYCYVNDCPHSHITLDVVPGRFMNKTAGVIQCANHGARFEIKSGKCVWGPCLGKVLQSKPVKIINGMIVLKETEVVDAISE
;
A
#
# COMPACT_ATOMS: atom_id res chain seq x y z
N MET A 1 9.36 -12.90 10.62
CA MET A 1 8.78 -13.75 9.60
C MET A 1 8.51 -12.98 8.33
N THR A 2 8.65 -13.62 7.19
CA THR A 2 8.42 -12.94 5.92
C THR A 2 7.40 -13.70 5.09
N ARG A 3 6.77 -13.01 4.17
CA ARG A 3 5.77 -13.61 3.32
C ARG A 3 5.92 -13.07 1.89
N VAL A 4 6.04 -13.96 0.93
CA VAL A 4 6.15 -13.57 -0.46
C VAL A 4 4.76 -13.18 -0.95
N LEU A 5 4.64 -12.00 -1.52
CA LEU A 5 3.35 -11.50 -2.02
C LEU A 5 3.20 -11.75 -3.51
N CYS A 6 4.19 -11.36 -4.29
CA CYS A 6 4.15 -11.54 -5.74
C CYS A 6 5.52 -11.24 -6.32
N ARG A 7 5.65 -11.32 -7.64
CA ARG A 7 6.88 -10.94 -8.31
C ARG A 7 6.83 -9.45 -8.59
N LEU A 8 7.99 -8.82 -8.67
CA LEU A 8 8.04 -7.42 -9.05
C LEU A 8 7.40 -7.23 -10.43
N SER A 9 7.61 -8.17 -11.34
CA SER A 9 7.07 -8.06 -12.67
C SER A 9 5.54 -8.18 -12.73
N ASP A 10 4.92 -8.58 -11.65
CA ASP A 10 3.45 -8.66 -11.62
C ASP A 10 2.82 -7.27 -11.49
N ILE A 11 3.62 -6.24 -11.18
CA ILE A 11 3.13 -4.88 -11.06
C ILE A 11 3.88 -4.03 -12.08
N GLY A 12 3.15 -3.34 -12.95
CA GLY A 12 3.79 -2.47 -13.93
C GLY A 12 4.39 -1.25 -13.26
N ASP A 13 5.37 -0.63 -13.92
CA ASP A 13 5.98 0.58 -13.40
C ASP A 13 4.92 1.69 -13.33
N GLY A 14 4.77 2.29 -12.18
CA GLY A 14 3.75 3.32 -11.96
C GLY A 14 2.39 2.77 -11.61
N ASP A 15 2.28 1.44 -11.48
CA ASP A 15 1.02 0.81 -11.13
C ASP A 15 1.00 0.35 -9.68
N ALA A 16 -0.15 -0.11 -9.24
CA ALA A 16 -0.32 -0.64 -7.89
C ALA A 16 -1.14 -1.93 -7.95
N LYS A 17 -1.00 -2.76 -6.93
CA LYS A 17 -1.74 -4.01 -6.86
C LYS A 17 -2.32 -4.18 -5.47
N LEU A 18 -3.59 -4.56 -5.40
CA LEU A 18 -4.28 -4.81 -4.15
C LEU A 18 -4.01 -6.21 -3.64
N PHE A 19 -3.79 -6.34 -2.35
CA PHE A 19 -3.64 -7.62 -1.68
C PHE A 19 -4.64 -7.68 -0.54
N ASP A 20 -5.72 -8.40 -0.75
CA ASP A 20 -6.70 -8.61 0.30
C ASP A 20 -6.50 -10.02 0.83
N ASN A 21 -6.95 -10.31 1.99
CA ASN A 21 -6.90 -11.65 2.54
C ASN A 21 -5.49 -12.26 2.57
N ILE A 22 -4.50 -11.48 2.97
CA ILE A 22 -3.14 -11.96 3.03
C ILE A 22 -3.00 -13.12 3.98
N GLY A 23 -2.45 -14.22 3.49
CA GLY A 23 -2.26 -15.42 4.29
C GLY A 23 -3.56 -16.11 4.67
N GLY A 24 -4.64 -15.80 4.00
CA GLY A 24 -5.94 -16.39 4.30
C GLY A 24 -6.58 -15.84 5.55
N ARG A 25 -6.06 -14.75 6.08
CA ARG A 25 -6.59 -14.19 7.31
C ARG A 25 -7.64 -13.15 7.04
N LYS A 26 -8.85 -13.40 7.48
CA LYS A 26 -9.93 -12.46 7.23
C LYS A 26 -9.77 -11.16 7.98
N ASN A 27 -9.12 -11.20 9.12
CA ASN A 27 -8.96 -9.97 9.90
C ASN A 27 -7.73 -9.16 9.52
N HIS A 28 -6.99 -9.65 8.57
CA HIS A 28 -5.80 -8.93 8.14
C HIS A 28 -6.26 -7.75 7.29
N PRO A 29 -5.75 -6.55 7.51
CA PRO A 29 -6.15 -5.41 6.71
C PRO A 29 -5.70 -5.60 5.27
N GLU A 30 -6.45 -5.01 4.34
CA GLU A 30 -6.04 -5.03 2.94
C GLU A 30 -4.82 -4.17 2.78
N LEU A 31 -3.91 -4.61 1.95
CA LEU A 31 -2.70 -3.86 1.63
C LEU A 31 -2.67 -3.58 0.14
N PHE A 32 -1.94 -2.57 -0.26
CA PHE A 32 -1.64 -2.39 -1.68
C PHE A 32 -0.17 -2.03 -1.82
N ILE A 33 0.40 -2.41 -2.95
CA ILE A 33 1.80 -2.15 -3.24
C ILE A 33 1.86 -1.30 -4.49
N VAL A 34 2.64 -0.21 -4.42
CA VAL A 34 2.89 0.66 -5.57
C VAL A 34 4.30 0.41 -6.04
N ARG A 35 4.48 0.25 -7.34
CA ARG A 35 5.81 0.11 -7.94
C ARG A 35 6.21 1.42 -8.59
N GLN A 36 7.44 1.84 -8.35
CA GLN A 36 8.00 3.00 -9.01
C GLN A 36 9.42 2.62 -9.42
N GLY A 37 9.62 2.30 -10.67
CA GLY A 37 10.91 1.81 -11.18
C GLY A 37 11.23 0.45 -10.58
N GLU A 38 12.32 0.38 -9.85
CA GLU A 38 12.75 -0.85 -9.21
C GLU A 38 12.34 -0.86 -7.72
N ASP A 39 11.65 0.16 -7.28
CA ASP A 39 11.27 0.28 -5.87
C ASP A 39 9.79 -0.01 -5.67
N VAL A 40 9.45 -0.53 -4.50
CA VAL A 40 8.07 -0.82 -4.16
C VAL A 40 7.75 -0.25 -2.79
N TYR A 41 6.50 0.16 -2.62
CA TYR A 41 6.04 0.76 -1.38
C TYR A 41 4.70 0.12 -1.01
N CYS A 42 4.57 -0.35 0.21
CA CYS A 42 3.37 -1.06 0.65
C CYS A 42 2.65 -0.23 1.71
N TYR A 43 1.35 -0.08 1.52
CA TYR A 43 0.52 0.69 2.44
C TYR A 43 -0.74 -0.07 2.79
N VAL A 44 -1.30 0.22 3.95
CA VAL A 44 -2.60 -0.31 4.35
C VAL A 44 -3.66 0.44 3.55
N ASN A 45 -4.63 -0.27 3.03
CA ASN A 45 -5.70 0.32 2.22
C ASN A 45 -6.76 0.94 3.13
N ASP A 46 -6.40 2.08 3.71
CA ASP A 46 -7.24 2.77 4.68
C ASP A 46 -6.96 4.25 4.54
N CYS A 47 -7.92 4.99 4.03
CA CYS A 47 -7.76 6.42 3.84
C CYS A 47 -7.75 7.12 5.20
N PRO A 48 -6.69 7.85 5.55
CA PRO A 48 -6.61 8.48 6.87
C PRO A 48 -7.66 9.57 7.11
N HIS A 49 -8.37 9.97 6.06
CA HIS A 49 -9.41 10.97 6.18
C HIS A 49 -10.72 10.33 6.65
N SER A 50 -11.11 9.23 6.06
CA SER A 50 -12.42 8.65 6.31
C SER A 50 -12.40 7.21 6.77
N HIS A 51 -11.23 6.60 6.80
CA HIS A 51 -11.06 5.20 7.23
C HIS A 51 -11.86 4.22 6.37
N ILE A 52 -11.94 4.52 5.07
CA ILE A 52 -12.53 3.60 4.11
C ILE A 52 -11.42 3.25 3.13
N THR A 53 -11.64 2.26 2.30
CA THR A 53 -10.61 1.86 1.33
C THR A 53 -10.43 2.97 0.29
N LEU A 54 -9.22 3.09 -0.24
CA LEU A 54 -8.93 4.13 -1.22
C LEU A 54 -9.52 3.81 -2.59
N ASP A 55 -9.68 2.54 -2.92
CA ASP A 55 -10.10 2.14 -4.25
C ASP A 55 -11.59 1.84 -4.32
N VAL A 56 -12.31 2.59 -5.10
CA VAL A 56 -13.72 2.29 -5.35
C VAL A 56 -13.77 1.15 -6.37
N VAL A 57 -12.88 1.20 -7.37
CA VAL A 57 -12.73 0.09 -8.30
C VAL A 57 -11.52 -0.70 -7.80
N PRO A 58 -11.68 -1.97 -7.42
CA PRO A 58 -10.60 -2.75 -6.83
C PRO A 58 -9.30 -2.67 -7.62
N GLY A 59 -8.24 -2.33 -6.93
CA GLY A 59 -6.92 -2.23 -7.53
C GLY A 59 -6.59 -0.86 -8.13
N ARG A 60 -7.55 0.05 -8.20
CA ARG A 60 -7.29 1.36 -8.78
C ARG A 60 -6.91 2.38 -7.73
N PHE A 61 -5.62 2.53 -7.52
CA PHE A 61 -5.08 3.44 -6.52
C PHE A 61 -4.32 4.63 -7.11
N MET A 62 -4.04 4.61 -8.41
CA MET A 62 -3.10 5.57 -8.97
C MET A 62 -3.73 6.64 -9.85
N ASN A 63 -3.24 7.85 -9.72
CA ASN A 63 -3.47 8.88 -10.70
C ASN A 63 -2.13 8.99 -11.45
N LYS A 64 -2.02 8.31 -12.57
CA LYS A 64 -0.74 8.24 -13.29
C LYS A 64 -0.32 9.56 -13.89
N THR A 65 -1.28 10.37 -14.28
CA THR A 65 -0.95 11.67 -14.86
C THR A 65 -0.27 12.56 -13.82
N ALA A 66 -0.75 12.51 -12.58
CA ALA A 66 -0.17 13.32 -11.53
C ALA A 66 0.98 12.58 -10.82
N GLY A 67 1.14 11.28 -11.05
CA GLY A 67 2.20 10.49 -10.43
C GLY A 67 2.01 10.31 -8.94
N VAL A 68 0.77 10.15 -8.50
CA VAL A 68 0.47 10.02 -7.07
C VAL A 68 -0.57 8.92 -6.82
N ILE A 69 -0.64 8.47 -5.57
CA ILE A 69 -1.70 7.61 -5.09
C ILE A 69 -2.90 8.53 -4.87
N GLN A 70 -4.07 8.13 -5.27
CA GLN A 70 -5.25 8.97 -5.10
C GLN A 70 -6.41 8.17 -4.53
N CYS A 71 -7.04 8.72 -3.48
CA CYS A 71 -8.22 8.13 -2.90
C CYS A 71 -9.41 8.48 -3.81
N ALA A 72 -10.16 7.47 -4.21
CA ALA A 72 -11.26 7.67 -5.15
C ALA A 72 -12.44 8.42 -4.55
N ASN A 73 -12.54 8.44 -3.23
CA ASN A 73 -13.70 9.05 -2.60
C ASN A 73 -13.70 10.57 -2.57
N HIS A 74 -12.64 11.17 -2.16
CA HIS A 74 -12.59 12.63 -2.07
C HIS A 74 -11.35 13.21 -2.77
N GLY A 75 -10.69 12.41 -3.56
CA GLY A 75 -9.57 12.89 -4.35
C GLY A 75 -8.29 13.19 -3.59
N ALA A 76 -8.19 12.77 -2.34
CA ALA A 76 -6.96 12.98 -1.59
C ALA A 76 -5.79 12.34 -2.31
N ARG A 77 -4.67 13.04 -2.41
CA ARG A 77 -3.50 12.56 -3.13
C ARG A 77 -2.34 12.36 -2.18
N PHE A 78 -1.64 11.25 -2.35
CA PHE A 78 -0.54 10.88 -1.47
C PHE A 78 0.73 10.66 -2.28
N GLU A 79 1.82 11.11 -1.72
CA GLU A 79 3.11 10.90 -2.35
C GLU A 79 3.45 9.42 -2.31
N ILE A 80 3.92 8.86 -3.41
CA ILE A 80 4.20 7.42 -3.50
C ILE A 80 5.24 6.99 -2.48
N LYS A 81 6.33 7.71 -2.40
CA LYS A 81 7.45 7.29 -1.59
C LYS A 81 7.21 7.35 -0.09
N SER A 82 6.47 8.32 0.37
CA SER A 82 6.27 8.53 1.79
C SER A 82 4.87 8.20 2.28
N GLY A 83 3.88 8.15 1.38
CA GLY A 83 2.50 7.98 1.76
C GLY A 83 1.88 9.24 2.34
N LYS A 84 2.60 10.38 2.29
CA LYS A 84 2.12 11.61 2.89
C LYS A 84 1.09 12.27 2.01
N CYS A 85 -0.01 12.72 2.60
CA CYS A 85 -1.06 13.40 1.86
C CYS A 85 -0.55 14.78 1.44
N VAL A 86 -0.58 15.04 0.14
CA VAL A 86 -0.08 16.30 -0.42
C VAL A 86 -1.21 17.15 -1.01
N TRP A 87 -2.42 16.63 -1.07
CA TRP A 87 -3.55 17.37 -1.58
C TRP A 87 -4.85 16.75 -1.08
N GLY A 88 -5.81 17.56 -0.77
CA GLY A 88 -7.14 17.11 -0.38
C GLY A 88 -7.38 17.16 1.11
N PRO A 89 -8.48 16.52 1.55
CA PRO A 89 -8.95 16.67 2.93
C PRO A 89 -8.05 16.09 4.02
N CYS A 90 -7.09 15.26 3.66
CA CYS A 90 -6.22 14.68 4.70
C CYS A 90 -4.81 15.24 4.69
N LEU A 91 -4.65 16.50 4.23
CA LEU A 91 -3.34 17.13 4.28
C LEU A 91 -2.76 17.02 5.68
N GLY A 92 -1.52 16.62 5.76
CA GLY A 92 -0.84 16.44 7.04
C GLY A 92 -0.93 15.03 7.59
N LYS A 93 -1.75 14.18 6.98
CA LYS A 93 -1.84 12.79 7.42
C LYS A 93 -1.04 11.91 6.49
N VAL A 94 -0.76 10.69 6.93
CA VAL A 94 0.11 9.76 6.20
C VAL A 94 -0.56 8.41 6.16
N LEU A 95 -0.47 7.74 5.00
CA LEU A 95 -0.93 6.36 4.89
C LEU A 95 -0.05 5.48 5.78
N GLN A 96 -0.62 4.44 6.35
CA GLN A 96 0.16 3.54 7.18
C GLN A 96 0.97 2.62 6.28
N SER A 97 2.28 2.65 6.42
CA SER A 97 3.15 1.81 5.59
C SER A 97 3.42 0.47 6.24
N LYS A 98 3.78 -0.51 5.42
CA LYS A 98 4.21 -1.82 5.89
C LYS A 98 5.55 -2.13 5.24
N PRO A 99 6.48 -2.72 5.97
CA PRO A 99 7.80 -2.98 5.44
C PRO A 99 7.81 -4.10 4.40
N VAL A 100 8.34 -3.81 3.23
CA VAL A 100 8.50 -4.79 2.16
C VAL A 100 9.90 -4.65 1.59
N LYS A 101 10.38 -5.69 0.95
CA LYS A 101 11.65 -5.63 0.24
C LYS A 101 11.58 -6.56 -0.96
N ILE A 102 12.52 -6.41 -1.86
CA ILE A 102 12.61 -7.25 -3.04
C ILE A 102 13.77 -8.22 -2.84
N ILE A 103 13.49 -9.51 -2.96
CA ILE A 103 14.51 -10.55 -2.85
C ILE A 103 14.36 -11.45 -4.08
N ASN A 104 15.39 -11.49 -4.90
CA ASN A 104 15.40 -12.30 -6.12
C ASN A 104 14.17 -12.03 -7.00
N GLY A 105 13.83 -10.77 -7.16
CA GLY A 105 12.70 -10.37 -7.99
C GLY A 105 11.33 -10.59 -7.37
N MET A 106 11.29 -11.03 -6.11
CA MET A 106 10.03 -11.27 -5.42
C MET A 106 9.80 -10.18 -4.38
N ILE A 107 8.56 -9.70 -4.27
CA ILE A 107 8.21 -8.72 -3.26
C ILE A 107 7.82 -9.47 -1.99
N VAL A 108 8.51 -9.19 -0.91
CA VAL A 108 8.35 -9.91 0.34
C VAL A 108 7.90 -8.95 1.44
N LEU A 109 6.83 -9.31 2.12
CA LEU A 109 6.33 -8.53 3.25
C LEU A 109 7.04 -9.00 4.51
N LYS A 110 7.56 -8.06 5.29
CA LYS A 110 8.20 -8.39 6.55
C LYS A 110 7.15 -8.25 7.64
N GLU A 111 6.81 -9.35 8.29
CA GLU A 111 5.81 -9.32 9.35
C GLU A 111 6.48 -9.18 10.70
N THR A 112 6.91 -7.98 10.97
CA THR A 112 7.66 -7.80 12.19
C THR A 112 6.81 -7.70 13.39
N GLU A 113 5.59 -7.36 13.16
CA GLU A 113 4.79 -7.16 14.27
C GLU A 113 4.60 -8.35 15.04
N VAL A 114 4.89 -9.31 14.53
CA VAL A 114 4.73 -10.50 15.16
C VAL A 114 5.27 -10.36 16.48
N VAL A 115 6.19 -9.61 16.52
CA VAL A 115 6.79 -9.44 17.60
C VAL A 115 6.11 -8.87 18.59
N ASP A 116 5.65 -8.06 18.31
CA ASP A 116 5.14 -7.39 19.23
C ASP A 116 4.15 -7.91 19.82
N ALA A 117 3.76 -8.48 19.21
CA ALA A 117 2.70 -8.94 19.69
C ALA A 117 3.00 -9.45 20.94
N ILE A 118 3.73 -9.46 21.16
CA ILE A 118 3.82 -9.88 22.14
C ILE A 118 3.89 -9.35 23.07
N SER A 119 4.25 -8.82 23.01
CA SER A 119 4.34 -8.35 23.94
C SER A 119 3.50 -8.19 24.68
N GLU A 120 3.18 -8.24 24.64
CA GLU A 120 2.54 -8.26 25.41
C GLU A 120 2.14 -8.50 26.02
#